data_0bea90efa7727487414d0403d52a8934
#
_entry.id   0bea90efa7727487414d0403d52a8934
#
_cell.length_a   1.000
_cell.length_b   1.000
_cell.length_c   1.000
_cell.angle_alpha   90.00
_cell.angle_beta   90.00
_cell.angle_gamma   90.00
#
_symmetry.space_group_name_H-M   'P 1'
#
loop_
_entity.id
_entity.type
_entity.pdbx_description
1 polymer ?
#
loop_
_entity_poly.entity_id
_entity_poly.type
_entity_poly.pdbx_seq_one_letter_code
_entity_poly.pdbx_strand_id
1 'polypeptide(L)'
;SEMKEGSFMSTELFNVADIFGENVFNDTVMQERLPKKVYKKLKQTIEEGTELDIETADVIAHEMKEWAIEKGATHYTHWFLPLTGVTAEKHDSFISAPLPSGKVLMSFSGKELIKGEPDASSFPSGGLRATFEARGYTAWDCTSPAFVRQDAAGATLCIPTAFCSYTGEALDQKTPLLRSMQALNVQALRLLRLFGNTTSKKVTPSVGAEQEYFLVDAEKFLQRKDLIYTGRTLFGAMPPKGQELDDHYFGTIRQRIAAFMRDVNIELWKVGVSSKTQHNEVAPAQHELAPIYAEANIAVDHNQIVMQTLKRIACEHGMKCLLHEKPFAGVNGSGKHDNWSIITDDGINMLDPGTTPHENIQFLLVLTCILKAVNKHADLLRESAADPGNDHRLGANEAPPAIISVFLGEQLEDVIDQLISTGEATHSLEGGKLETGVRTLPELTKDATDRNRTSPFAFTGNKFEFRMVGSRDSIASANI
;
A
#
# COMPACT_ATOMS: atom_id res chain seq x y z
N SER A 1 -18.03 37.00 18.80
CA SER A 1 -18.59 35.68 18.65
C SER A 1 -17.58 34.69 19.20
N GLU A 2 -17.95 34.04 20.28
CA GLU A 2 -17.17 33.07 21.03
C GLU A 2 -16.83 31.87 20.14
N MET A 3 -15.53 31.63 19.96
CA MET A 3 -15.10 30.32 19.47
C MET A 3 -15.53 29.27 20.49
N LYS A 4 -16.42 28.39 20.09
CA LYS A 4 -16.68 27.16 20.85
C LYS A 4 -15.34 26.41 20.92
N GLU A 5 -14.76 26.38 22.10
CA GLU A 5 -13.70 25.44 22.43
C GLU A 5 -14.20 24.05 22.08
N GLY A 6 -13.59 23.45 21.03
CA GLY A 6 -13.86 22.08 20.70
C GLY A 6 -13.55 21.23 21.93
N SER A 7 -14.54 20.50 22.38
CA SER A 7 -14.39 19.47 23.40
C SER A 7 -13.20 18.60 22.99
N PHE A 8 -12.08 18.73 23.69
CA PHE A 8 -11.05 17.71 23.68
C PHE A 8 -11.74 16.45 24.23
N MET A 9 -12.13 15.55 23.36
CA MET A 9 -12.55 14.22 23.78
C MET A 9 -11.47 13.69 24.72
N SER A 10 -11.91 13.17 25.86
CA SER A 10 -11.01 12.50 26.80
C SER A 10 -10.15 11.52 26.02
N THR A 11 -8.84 11.66 26.14
CA THR A 11 -7.90 10.66 25.63
C THR A 11 -8.15 9.38 26.40
N GLU A 12 -9.09 8.55 25.95
CA GLU A 12 -9.16 7.19 26.44
C GLU A 12 -7.80 6.54 26.14
N LEU A 13 -7.13 6.14 27.20
CA LEU A 13 -5.92 5.37 27.09
C LEU A 13 -6.29 4.01 26.50
N PHE A 14 -5.86 3.74 25.27
CA PHE A 14 -6.02 2.45 24.64
C PHE A 14 -4.66 1.83 24.37
N ASN A 15 -4.62 0.51 24.37
CA ASN A 15 -3.45 -0.24 23.95
C ASN A 15 -3.61 -0.62 22.47
N VAL A 16 -2.64 -0.25 21.66
CA VAL A 16 -2.66 -0.56 20.22
C VAL A 16 -2.81 -2.05 19.96
N ALA A 17 -2.19 -2.89 20.78
CA ALA A 17 -2.27 -4.35 20.64
C ALA A 17 -3.71 -4.89 20.80
N ASP A 18 -4.56 -4.20 21.56
CA ASP A 18 -5.93 -4.65 21.83
C ASP A 18 -6.88 -4.30 20.66
N ILE A 19 -6.57 -3.24 19.90
CA ILE A 19 -7.42 -2.78 18.79
C ILE A 19 -6.90 -3.19 17.41
N PHE A 20 -5.62 -3.61 17.32
CA PHE A 20 -5.01 -3.93 16.03
C PHE A 20 -5.69 -5.13 15.36
N GLY A 21 -6.25 -4.90 14.17
CA GLY A 21 -6.95 -5.93 13.40
C GLY A 21 -8.30 -6.36 13.98
N GLU A 22 -8.87 -5.60 14.94
CA GLU A 22 -10.17 -5.96 15.54
C GLU A 22 -11.30 -6.05 14.51
N ASN A 23 -11.18 -5.32 13.40
CA ASN A 23 -12.14 -5.30 12.31
C ASN A 23 -11.65 -6.09 11.07
N VAL A 24 -10.75 -7.05 11.25
CA VAL A 24 -10.23 -7.91 10.19
C VAL A 24 -10.64 -9.35 10.43
N PHE A 25 -11.16 -10.01 9.40
CA PHE A 25 -11.40 -11.46 9.41
C PHE A 25 -10.07 -12.19 9.19
N ASN A 26 -9.19 -12.07 10.19
CA ASN A 26 -7.82 -12.54 10.17
C ASN A 26 -7.71 -14.03 10.56
N ASP A 27 -6.48 -14.53 10.57
CA ASP A 27 -6.19 -15.94 10.86
C ASP A 27 -6.72 -16.37 12.24
N THR A 28 -6.62 -15.52 13.26
CA THR A 28 -7.15 -15.80 14.61
C THR A 28 -8.67 -15.95 14.58
N VAL A 29 -9.36 -15.02 13.93
CA VAL A 29 -10.82 -15.07 13.78
C VAL A 29 -11.25 -16.30 12.99
N MET A 30 -10.51 -16.63 11.92
CA MET A 30 -10.76 -17.85 11.13
C MET A 30 -10.61 -19.10 11.97
N GLN A 31 -9.57 -19.19 12.81
CA GLN A 31 -9.34 -20.34 13.68
C GLN A 31 -10.42 -20.51 14.76
N GLU A 32 -10.91 -19.40 15.30
CA GLU A 32 -11.93 -19.41 16.34
C GLU A 32 -13.32 -19.77 15.81
N ARG A 33 -13.67 -19.33 14.60
CA ARG A 33 -15.02 -19.43 14.04
C ARG A 33 -15.21 -20.59 13.09
N LEU A 34 -14.19 -20.92 12.29
CA LEU A 34 -14.35 -21.97 11.30
C LEU A 34 -14.14 -23.38 11.88
N PRO A 35 -14.96 -24.36 11.49
CA PRO A 35 -14.68 -25.75 11.79
C PRO A 35 -13.25 -26.13 11.33
N LYS A 36 -12.52 -26.89 12.14
CA LYS A 36 -11.11 -27.24 11.88
C LYS A 36 -10.81 -27.73 10.45
N LYS A 37 -11.73 -28.51 9.87
CA LYS A 37 -11.60 -29.01 8.50
C LYS A 37 -11.70 -27.91 7.46
N VAL A 38 -12.64 -26.99 7.65
CA VAL A 38 -12.87 -25.82 6.77
C VAL A 38 -11.69 -24.85 6.86
N TYR A 39 -11.23 -24.53 8.08
CA TYR A 39 -10.06 -23.70 8.29
C TYR A 39 -8.81 -24.26 7.58
N LYS A 40 -8.52 -25.56 7.78
CA LYS A 40 -7.37 -26.20 7.11
C LYS A 40 -7.47 -26.13 5.59
N LYS A 41 -8.66 -26.33 5.03
CA LYS A 41 -8.87 -26.26 3.58
C LYS A 41 -8.70 -24.85 3.04
N LEU A 42 -9.22 -23.84 3.75
CA LEU A 42 -9.00 -22.42 3.40
C LEU A 42 -7.52 -22.07 3.45
N LYS A 43 -6.80 -22.48 4.50
CA LYS A 43 -5.34 -22.25 4.60
C LYS A 43 -4.59 -22.89 3.44
N GLN A 44 -4.95 -24.10 3.08
CA GLN A 44 -4.35 -24.78 1.92
C GLN A 44 -4.61 -24.01 0.62
N THR A 45 -5.84 -23.48 0.43
CA THR A 45 -6.15 -22.62 -0.72
C THR A 45 -5.27 -21.37 -0.74
N ILE A 46 -5.11 -20.70 0.40
CA ILE A 46 -4.29 -19.48 0.53
C ILE A 46 -2.80 -19.76 0.27
N GLU A 47 -2.28 -20.86 0.78
CA GLU A 47 -0.85 -21.18 0.76
C GLU A 47 -0.42 -21.88 -0.53
N GLU A 48 -1.25 -22.80 -1.05
CA GLU A 48 -0.93 -23.68 -2.16
C GLU A 48 -1.70 -23.35 -3.45
N GLY A 49 -2.72 -22.46 -3.40
CA GLY A 49 -3.55 -22.12 -4.55
C GLY A 49 -4.51 -23.22 -4.99
N THR A 50 -4.91 -24.12 -4.07
CA THR A 50 -5.90 -25.16 -4.35
C THR A 50 -7.29 -24.58 -4.49
N GLU A 51 -8.14 -25.19 -5.33
CA GLU A 51 -9.51 -24.74 -5.53
C GLU A 51 -10.37 -24.93 -4.28
N LEU A 52 -11.19 -23.93 -3.98
CA LEU A 52 -12.15 -23.96 -2.88
C LEU A 52 -13.51 -24.43 -3.39
N ASP A 53 -14.05 -25.52 -2.83
CA ASP A 53 -15.40 -25.98 -3.19
C ASP A 53 -16.50 -25.15 -2.54
N ILE A 54 -17.67 -25.19 -3.15
CA ILE A 54 -18.82 -24.38 -2.75
C ILE A 54 -19.30 -24.69 -1.33
N GLU A 55 -19.28 -25.93 -0.88
CA GLU A 55 -19.71 -26.34 0.46
C GLU A 55 -18.79 -25.73 1.53
N THR A 56 -17.50 -25.74 1.28
CA THR A 56 -16.51 -25.06 2.15
C THR A 56 -16.72 -23.55 2.15
N ALA A 57 -16.97 -22.95 0.99
CA ALA A 57 -17.25 -21.53 0.86
C ALA A 57 -18.54 -21.10 1.56
N ASP A 58 -19.59 -21.92 1.54
CA ASP A 58 -20.86 -21.66 2.25
C ASP A 58 -20.64 -21.52 3.77
N VAL A 59 -19.82 -22.40 4.34
CA VAL A 59 -19.49 -22.31 5.78
C VAL A 59 -18.69 -21.05 6.08
N ILE A 60 -17.69 -20.73 5.25
CA ILE A 60 -16.88 -19.52 5.42
C ILE A 60 -17.76 -18.27 5.30
N ALA A 61 -18.61 -18.20 4.29
CA ALA A 61 -19.52 -17.08 4.07
C ALA A 61 -20.46 -16.87 5.26
N HIS A 62 -21.02 -17.95 5.79
CA HIS A 62 -21.88 -17.88 6.97
C HIS A 62 -21.15 -17.29 8.18
N GLU A 63 -19.98 -17.82 8.52
CA GLU A 63 -19.22 -17.36 9.68
C GLU A 63 -18.68 -15.93 9.49
N MET A 64 -18.26 -15.59 8.28
CA MET A 64 -17.84 -14.22 7.94
C MET A 64 -18.99 -13.22 8.08
N LYS A 65 -20.20 -13.58 7.64
CA LYS A 65 -21.41 -12.77 7.81
C LYS A 65 -21.76 -12.58 9.29
N GLU A 66 -21.81 -13.67 10.08
CA GLU A 66 -22.13 -13.59 11.52
C GLU A 66 -21.11 -12.69 12.24
N TRP A 67 -19.83 -12.88 11.97
CA TRP A 67 -18.78 -12.01 12.51
C TRP A 67 -18.97 -10.55 12.11
N ALA A 68 -19.29 -10.28 10.85
CA ALA A 68 -19.50 -8.92 10.38
C ALA A 68 -20.73 -8.26 11.03
N ILE A 69 -21.82 -9.01 11.20
CA ILE A 69 -23.04 -8.54 11.90
C ILE A 69 -22.74 -8.21 13.36
N GLU A 70 -21.93 -9.01 14.06
CA GLU A 70 -21.48 -8.71 15.43
C GLU A 70 -20.67 -7.41 15.50
N LYS A 71 -19.97 -7.05 14.40
CA LYS A 71 -19.28 -5.77 14.24
C LYS A 71 -20.20 -4.62 13.78
N GLY A 72 -21.52 -4.88 13.66
CA GLY A 72 -22.51 -3.90 13.26
C GLY A 72 -22.72 -3.77 11.75
N ALA A 73 -22.13 -4.64 10.93
CA ALA A 73 -22.30 -4.58 9.49
C ALA A 73 -23.74 -4.94 9.08
N THR A 74 -24.30 -4.14 8.18
CA THR A 74 -25.62 -4.37 7.58
C THR A 74 -25.52 -4.76 6.11
N HIS A 75 -24.39 -4.46 5.51
CA HIS A 75 -24.09 -4.66 4.10
C HIS A 75 -22.73 -5.32 3.91
N TYR A 76 -22.53 -5.91 2.75
CA TYR A 76 -21.23 -6.34 2.26
C TYR A 76 -20.95 -5.73 0.89
N THR A 77 -19.70 -5.69 0.49
CA THR A 77 -19.27 -5.27 -0.83
C THR A 77 -18.13 -6.15 -1.32
N HIS A 78 -18.16 -6.52 -2.59
CA HIS A 78 -16.97 -7.00 -3.29
C HIS A 78 -16.09 -5.78 -3.58
N TRP A 79 -15.04 -5.65 -2.79
CA TRP A 79 -14.14 -4.52 -2.81
C TRP A 79 -12.95 -4.82 -3.72
N PHE A 80 -12.78 -4.04 -4.79
CA PHE A 80 -11.73 -4.28 -5.78
C PHE A 80 -11.16 -2.98 -6.34
N LEU A 81 -10.02 -3.11 -7.02
CA LEU A 81 -9.24 -2.02 -7.56
C LEU A 81 -9.33 -2.02 -9.11
N PRO A 82 -10.32 -1.33 -9.69
CA PRO A 82 -10.43 -1.24 -11.14
C PRO A 82 -9.32 -0.37 -11.73
N LEU A 83 -9.23 -0.36 -13.06
CA LEU A 83 -8.22 0.41 -13.80
C LEU A 83 -8.31 1.93 -13.60
N THR A 84 -9.34 2.42 -12.91
CA THR A 84 -9.52 3.84 -12.57
C THR A 84 -8.62 4.32 -11.41
N GLY A 85 -7.93 3.41 -10.72
CA GLY A 85 -7.09 3.73 -9.56
C GLY A 85 -7.85 4.01 -8.26
N VAL A 86 -9.19 4.01 -8.29
CA VAL A 86 -10.06 4.20 -7.12
C VAL A 86 -10.82 2.91 -6.87
N THR A 87 -10.95 2.49 -5.61
CA THR A 87 -11.69 1.27 -5.26
C THR A 87 -13.15 1.34 -5.72
N ALA A 88 -13.61 0.24 -6.28
CA ALA A 88 -15.01 0.07 -6.67
C ALA A 88 -15.75 -0.74 -5.60
N GLU A 89 -16.99 -0.35 -5.34
CA GLU A 89 -17.84 -0.92 -4.31
C GLU A 89 -19.29 -0.96 -4.80
N LYS A 90 -19.96 -2.06 -4.51
CA LYS A 90 -21.41 -2.18 -4.66
C LYS A 90 -21.93 -2.81 -3.37
N HIS A 91 -22.64 -2.02 -2.56
CA HIS A 91 -23.13 -2.44 -1.26
C HIS A 91 -24.43 -3.22 -1.41
N ASP A 92 -24.41 -4.50 -1.08
CA ASP A 92 -25.57 -5.36 -0.99
C ASP A 92 -25.89 -5.63 0.49
N SER A 93 -27.17 -5.51 0.87
CA SER A 93 -27.60 -5.86 2.22
C SER A 93 -27.62 -7.38 2.39
N PHE A 94 -27.36 -7.84 3.62
CA PHE A 94 -27.56 -9.25 3.97
C PHE A 94 -29.02 -9.70 4.00
N ILE A 95 -29.97 -8.82 3.75
CA ILE A 95 -31.41 -9.12 3.82
C ILE A 95 -31.80 -10.13 2.73
N SER A 96 -32.42 -11.23 3.13
CA SER A 96 -33.12 -12.15 2.22
C SER A 96 -34.53 -11.69 1.91
N ALA A 97 -35.23 -12.44 1.06
CA ALA A 97 -36.64 -12.18 0.79
C ALA A 97 -37.51 -12.21 2.09
N PRO A 98 -38.49 -11.32 2.21
CA PRO A 98 -39.35 -11.30 3.39
C PRO A 98 -40.10 -12.63 3.58
N LEU A 99 -40.16 -13.07 4.83
CA LEU A 99 -40.96 -14.22 5.22
C LEU A 99 -42.50 -13.86 5.29
N PRO A 100 -43.37 -14.84 5.23
CA PRO A 100 -44.82 -14.59 5.41
C PRO A 100 -45.20 -13.87 6.73
N SER A 101 -44.32 -13.96 7.73
CA SER A 101 -44.43 -13.25 9.01
C SER A 101 -44.10 -11.75 8.94
N GLY A 102 -43.68 -11.24 7.79
CA GLY A 102 -43.19 -9.88 7.64
C GLY A 102 -41.77 -9.65 8.17
N LYS A 103 -41.08 -10.70 8.63
CA LYS A 103 -39.66 -10.65 9.05
C LYS A 103 -38.72 -11.01 7.89
N VAL A 104 -37.48 -10.61 7.98
CA VAL A 104 -36.43 -10.98 7.03
C VAL A 104 -35.39 -11.85 7.72
N LEU A 105 -34.74 -12.70 6.95
CA LEU A 105 -33.52 -13.40 7.37
C LEU A 105 -32.31 -12.67 6.83
N MET A 106 -31.24 -12.77 7.55
CA MET A 106 -29.91 -12.31 7.08
C MET A 106 -29.19 -13.51 6.48
N SER A 107 -28.82 -13.43 5.20
CA SER A 107 -28.16 -14.50 4.47
C SER A 107 -26.94 -13.99 3.69
N PHE A 108 -25.98 -14.86 3.54
CA PHE A 108 -24.81 -14.68 2.68
C PHE A 108 -24.26 -16.05 2.35
N SER A 109 -24.24 -16.42 1.09
CA SER A 109 -23.86 -17.75 0.61
C SER A 109 -22.43 -17.80 0.12
N GLY A 110 -21.85 -18.99 0.04
CA GLY A 110 -20.55 -19.20 -0.58
C GLY A 110 -20.51 -18.79 -2.04
N LYS A 111 -21.63 -18.91 -2.75
CA LYS A 111 -21.74 -18.39 -4.13
C LYS A 111 -21.56 -16.88 -4.17
N GLU A 112 -22.20 -16.15 -3.25
CA GLU A 112 -22.08 -14.70 -3.13
C GLU A 112 -20.68 -14.28 -2.67
N LEU A 113 -20.02 -15.09 -1.83
CA LEU A 113 -18.65 -14.85 -1.40
C LEU A 113 -17.67 -15.03 -2.56
N ILE A 114 -17.70 -16.18 -3.24
CA ILE A 114 -16.70 -16.53 -4.27
C ILE A 114 -16.83 -15.65 -5.50
N LYS A 115 -18.05 -15.36 -5.92
CA LYS A 115 -18.31 -14.71 -7.22
C LYS A 115 -19.42 -13.68 -7.09
N GLY A 116 -19.10 -12.45 -7.45
CA GLY A 116 -20.09 -11.42 -7.73
C GLY A 116 -20.29 -11.24 -9.24
N GLU A 117 -21.48 -10.79 -9.62
CA GLU A 117 -21.81 -10.39 -10.98
C GLU A 117 -22.20 -8.90 -10.94
N PRO A 118 -21.19 -7.99 -10.86
CA PRO A 118 -21.51 -6.59 -10.88
C PRO A 118 -22.10 -6.21 -12.22
N ASP A 119 -23.25 -5.54 -12.19
CA ASP A 119 -23.77 -4.91 -13.41
C ASP A 119 -22.83 -3.77 -13.79
N ALA A 120 -22.28 -3.88 -14.98
CA ALA A 120 -21.33 -2.91 -15.51
C ALA A 120 -21.89 -1.49 -15.61
N SER A 121 -23.20 -1.33 -15.65
CA SER A 121 -23.85 -0.02 -15.53
C SER A 121 -23.64 0.63 -14.16
N SER A 122 -23.25 -0.15 -13.14
CA SER A 122 -23.00 0.30 -11.77
C SER A 122 -21.54 0.69 -11.51
N PHE A 123 -20.61 0.38 -12.44
CA PHE A 123 -19.19 0.70 -12.27
C PHE A 123 -18.72 1.62 -13.39
N PRO A 124 -17.85 2.60 -13.06
CA PRO A 124 -17.19 3.37 -14.10
C PRO A 124 -16.37 2.42 -14.97
N SER A 125 -16.81 2.20 -16.19
CA SER A 125 -15.97 1.53 -17.19
C SER A 125 -14.76 2.42 -17.46
N GLY A 126 -13.56 1.87 -17.37
CA GLY A 126 -12.32 2.60 -17.65
C GLY A 126 -12.16 2.91 -19.14
N GLY A 127 -13.15 3.54 -19.79
CA GLY A 127 -13.02 4.01 -21.15
C GLY A 127 -14.15 3.61 -22.12
N LEU A 128 -13.83 3.60 -23.37
CA LEU A 128 -14.73 3.50 -24.54
C LEU A 128 -15.43 2.15 -24.75
N ARG A 129 -15.51 1.30 -23.73
CA ARG A 129 -16.11 -0.02 -23.87
C ARG A 129 -17.63 0.05 -23.85
N ALA A 130 -18.25 -0.70 -24.72
CA ALA A 130 -19.68 -0.93 -24.69
C ALA A 130 -20.10 -1.63 -23.39
N THR A 131 -21.30 -1.31 -22.89
CA THR A 131 -21.81 -1.81 -21.61
C THR A 131 -21.82 -3.34 -21.49
N PHE A 132 -21.94 -4.09 -22.58
CA PHE A 132 -21.87 -5.54 -22.52
C PHE A 132 -20.45 -6.09 -22.31
N GLU A 133 -19.41 -5.38 -22.76
CA GLU A 133 -18.01 -5.75 -22.52
C GLU A 133 -17.59 -5.43 -21.08
N ALA A 134 -18.26 -4.51 -20.45
CA ALA A 134 -18.02 -4.15 -19.07
C ALA A 134 -18.70 -5.10 -18.08
N ARG A 135 -19.55 -6.04 -18.53
CA ARG A 135 -20.02 -7.13 -17.69
C ARG A 135 -18.85 -8.02 -17.32
N GLY A 136 -18.66 -8.18 -16.03
CA GLY A 136 -17.56 -8.96 -15.51
C GLY A 136 -17.96 -9.70 -14.26
N TYR A 137 -16.97 -10.38 -13.72
CA TYR A 137 -17.11 -11.13 -12.49
C TYR A 137 -16.09 -10.63 -11.49
N THR A 138 -16.54 -10.45 -10.24
CA THR A 138 -15.62 -10.35 -9.11
C THR A 138 -15.32 -11.75 -8.60
N ALA A 139 -14.06 -12.03 -8.33
CA ALA A 139 -13.62 -13.30 -7.76
C ALA A 139 -12.96 -13.03 -6.40
N TRP A 140 -13.39 -13.73 -5.37
CA TRP A 140 -12.81 -13.56 -4.04
C TRP A 140 -11.32 -13.86 -4.03
N ASP A 141 -10.55 -12.88 -3.55
CA ASP A 141 -9.13 -13.06 -3.26
C ASP A 141 -8.96 -13.45 -1.78
N CYS A 142 -8.92 -14.73 -1.50
CA CYS A 142 -8.76 -15.23 -0.14
C CYS A 142 -7.35 -14.99 0.45
N THR A 143 -6.40 -14.50 -0.35
CA THR A 143 -5.06 -14.13 0.12
C THR A 143 -5.02 -12.76 0.78
N SER A 144 -6.05 -11.94 0.57
CA SER A 144 -6.27 -10.68 1.27
C SER A 144 -7.43 -10.82 2.25
N PRO A 145 -7.24 -10.51 3.56
CA PRO A 145 -8.29 -10.70 4.53
C PRO A 145 -9.45 -9.71 4.33
N ALA A 146 -10.69 -10.20 4.49
CA ALA A 146 -11.86 -9.35 4.54
C ALA A 146 -11.85 -8.48 5.82
N PHE A 147 -12.45 -7.31 5.76
CA PHE A 147 -12.48 -6.36 6.87
C PHE A 147 -13.80 -5.63 6.96
N VAL A 148 -14.14 -5.15 8.16
CA VAL A 148 -15.30 -4.29 8.37
C VAL A 148 -14.84 -2.84 8.43
N ARG A 149 -15.35 -2.04 7.50
CA ARG A 149 -15.14 -0.59 7.49
C ARG A 149 -16.34 0.10 8.12
N GLN A 150 -16.07 1.08 8.97
CA GLN A 150 -17.08 1.96 9.55
C GLN A 150 -16.96 3.35 8.94
N ASP A 151 -18.07 3.89 8.48
CA ASP A 151 -18.16 5.24 7.92
C ASP A 151 -19.55 5.85 8.20
N ALA A 152 -19.86 7.00 7.58
CA ALA A 152 -21.14 7.69 7.77
C ALA A 152 -22.37 6.86 7.33
N ALA A 153 -22.18 5.86 6.48
CA ALA A 153 -23.26 4.94 6.06
C ALA A 153 -23.48 3.77 7.05
N GLY A 154 -22.62 3.63 8.05
CA GLY A 154 -22.61 2.53 9.00
C GLY A 154 -21.43 1.59 8.79
N ALA A 155 -21.62 0.31 9.18
CA ALA A 155 -20.59 -0.70 9.01
C ALA A 155 -20.86 -1.58 7.78
N THR A 156 -19.81 -1.83 6.99
CA THR A 156 -19.86 -2.64 5.76
C THR A 156 -18.73 -3.66 5.77
N LEU A 157 -19.07 -4.92 5.48
CA LEU A 157 -18.08 -5.97 5.24
C LEU A 157 -17.46 -5.77 3.85
N CYS A 158 -16.18 -5.47 3.80
CA CYS A 158 -15.41 -5.33 2.57
C CYS A 158 -14.66 -6.64 2.28
N ILE A 159 -14.93 -7.24 1.13
CA ILE A 159 -14.35 -8.51 0.70
C ILE A 159 -13.40 -8.23 -0.46
N PRO A 160 -12.07 -8.33 -0.28
CA PRO A 160 -11.12 -8.13 -1.36
C PRO A 160 -11.36 -9.10 -2.51
N THR A 161 -11.47 -8.57 -3.71
CA THR A 161 -11.74 -9.35 -4.93
C THR A 161 -10.88 -8.91 -6.10
N ALA A 162 -10.68 -9.82 -7.03
CA ALA A 162 -10.24 -9.53 -8.39
C ALA A 162 -11.46 -9.27 -9.28
N PHE A 163 -11.28 -8.55 -10.38
CA PHE A 163 -12.34 -8.26 -11.34
C PHE A 163 -11.87 -8.59 -12.76
N CYS A 164 -12.63 -9.44 -13.45
CA CYS A 164 -12.36 -9.84 -14.82
C CYS A 164 -13.57 -9.66 -15.72
N SER A 165 -13.32 -9.51 -17.01
CA SER A 165 -14.37 -9.42 -18.02
C SER A 165 -15.12 -10.75 -18.17
N TYR A 166 -16.24 -10.70 -18.89
CA TYR A 166 -16.99 -11.88 -19.29
C TYR A 166 -16.14 -12.91 -20.06
N THR A 167 -15.12 -12.46 -20.77
CA THR A 167 -14.16 -13.28 -21.53
C THR A 167 -12.92 -13.68 -20.73
N GLY A 168 -12.82 -13.26 -19.47
CA GLY A 168 -11.72 -13.62 -18.55
C GLY A 168 -10.51 -12.68 -18.57
N GLU A 169 -10.59 -11.56 -19.29
CA GLU A 169 -9.53 -10.55 -19.26
C GLU A 169 -9.57 -9.77 -17.95
N ALA A 170 -8.41 -9.41 -17.44
CA ALA A 170 -8.31 -8.57 -16.24
C ALA A 170 -8.87 -7.16 -16.54
N LEU A 171 -9.80 -6.70 -15.70
CA LEU A 171 -10.36 -5.34 -15.72
C LEU A 171 -9.97 -4.57 -14.45
N ASP A 172 -9.04 -5.10 -13.70
CA ASP A 172 -8.54 -4.55 -12.45
C ASP A 172 -7.00 -4.54 -12.44
N GLN A 173 -6.44 -4.01 -11.36
CA GLN A 173 -4.99 -4.03 -11.11
C GLN A 173 -4.57 -5.22 -10.23
N LYS A 174 -5.50 -5.84 -9.51
CA LYS A 174 -5.21 -6.94 -8.60
C LYS A 174 -4.84 -8.23 -9.35
N THR A 175 -5.58 -8.56 -10.40
CA THR A 175 -5.32 -9.79 -11.19
C THR A 175 -3.92 -9.81 -11.80
N PRO A 176 -3.43 -8.78 -12.52
CA PRO A 176 -2.06 -8.76 -13.00
C PRO A 176 -1.03 -8.76 -11.88
N LEU A 177 -1.30 -8.11 -10.73
CA LEU A 177 -0.42 -8.15 -9.57
C LEU A 177 -0.27 -9.57 -9.01
N LEU A 178 -1.37 -10.29 -8.79
CA LEU A 178 -1.34 -11.67 -8.32
C LEU A 178 -0.61 -12.60 -9.30
N ARG A 179 -0.81 -12.40 -10.61
CA ARG A 179 -0.07 -13.14 -11.66
C ARG A 179 1.44 -12.88 -11.61
N SER A 180 1.86 -11.62 -11.43
CA SER A 180 3.28 -11.27 -11.33
C SER A 180 3.92 -11.88 -10.07
N MET A 181 3.22 -11.81 -8.93
CA MET A 181 3.67 -12.45 -7.68
C MET A 181 3.83 -13.96 -7.83
N GLN A 182 2.88 -14.62 -8.50
CA GLN A 182 2.98 -16.06 -8.77
C GLN A 182 4.16 -16.40 -9.69
N ALA A 183 4.38 -15.62 -10.75
CA ALA A 183 5.50 -15.79 -11.66
C ALA A 183 6.84 -15.61 -10.93
N LEU A 184 6.94 -14.57 -10.10
CA LEU A 184 8.11 -14.33 -9.27
C LEU A 184 8.38 -15.50 -8.32
N ASN A 185 7.36 -15.98 -7.62
CA ASN A 185 7.47 -17.12 -6.70
C ASN A 185 8.09 -18.34 -7.38
N VAL A 186 7.59 -18.72 -8.56
CA VAL A 186 8.09 -19.89 -9.30
C VAL A 186 9.56 -19.72 -9.68
N GLN A 187 9.96 -18.57 -10.19
CA GLN A 187 11.33 -18.34 -10.65
C GLN A 187 12.30 -18.15 -9.47
N ALA A 188 11.89 -17.48 -8.41
CA ALA A 188 12.71 -17.29 -7.23
C ALA A 188 12.96 -18.61 -6.50
N LEU A 189 11.95 -19.46 -6.34
CA LEU A 189 12.14 -20.81 -5.79
C LEU A 189 13.09 -21.65 -6.66
N ARG A 190 12.94 -21.60 -7.98
CA ARG A 190 13.86 -22.27 -8.89
C ARG A 190 15.30 -21.82 -8.69
N LEU A 191 15.52 -20.51 -8.54
CA LEU A 191 16.85 -19.97 -8.24
C LEU A 191 17.37 -20.47 -6.89
N LEU A 192 16.58 -20.36 -5.83
CA LEU A 192 16.97 -20.82 -4.48
C LEU A 192 17.36 -22.30 -4.46
N ARG A 193 16.67 -23.15 -5.23
CA ARG A 193 17.03 -24.58 -5.35
C ARG A 193 18.42 -24.79 -5.94
N LEU A 194 18.85 -23.94 -6.86
CA LEU A 194 20.22 -24.00 -7.43
C LEU A 194 21.30 -23.66 -6.39
N PHE A 195 20.95 -22.85 -5.38
CA PHE A 195 21.82 -22.54 -4.23
C PHE A 195 21.65 -23.51 -3.06
N GLY A 196 20.94 -24.64 -3.26
CA GLY A 196 20.80 -25.68 -2.24
C GLY A 196 19.73 -25.40 -1.18
N ASN A 197 18.94 -24.34 -1.31
CA ASN A 197 17.81 -24.12 -0.43
C ASN A 197 16.71 -25.17 -0.69
N THR A 198 16.36 -25.95 0.33
CA THR A 198 15.32 -27.00 0.27
C THR A 198 14.17 -26.72 1.24
N THR A 199 14.26 -25.69 2.07
CA THR A 199 13.30 -25.38 3.14
C THR A 199 12.19 -24.46 2.67
N SER A 200 12.53 -23.37 1.97
CA SER A 200 11.54 -22.40 1.51
C SER A 200 10.53 -23.00 0.55
N LYS A 201 9.25 -22.73 0.78
CA LYS A 201 8.13 -23.24 -0.04
C LYS A 201 7.47 -22.15 -0.86
N LYS A 202 7.57 -20.90 -0.41
CA LYS A 202 6.97 -19.73 -1.05
C LYS A 202 7.93 -18.56 -1.01
N VAL A 203 7.93 -17.76 -2.07
CA VAL A 203 8.64 -16.48 -2.15
C VAL A 203 7.64 -15.41 -2.53
N THR A 204 7.62 -14.31 -1.79
CA THR A 204 6.72 -13.19 -2.03
C THR A 204 7.46 -11.87 -2.07
N PRO A 205 7.05 -10.92 -2.95
CA PRO A 205 7.48 -9.54 -2.83
C PRO A 205 6.79 -8.91 -1.62
N SER A 206 7.54 -8.15 -0.84
CA SER A 206 7.04 -7.32 0.26
C SER A 206 7.14 -5.86 -0.13
N VAL A 207 6.16 -5.06 0.27
CA VAL A 207 6.09 -3.62 -0.04
C VAL A 207 5.68 -2.84 1.20
N GLY A 208 6.39 -1.73 1.46
CA GLY A 208 6.00 -0.69 2.39
C GLY A 208 5.95 0.64 1.65
N ALA A 209 4.76 1.11 1.35
CA ALA A 209 4.56 2.36 0.63
C ALA A 209 4.43 3.53 1.61
N GLU A 210 5.33 4.47 1.55
CA GLU A 210 5.22 5.76 2.23
C GLU A 210 4.16 6.61 1.54
N GLN A 211 3.28 7.28 2.30
CA GLN A 211 2.22 8.10 1.76
C GLN A 211 2.41 9.55 2.17
N GLU A 212 2.86 10.37 1.24
CA GLU A 212 2.89 11.82 1.42
C GLU A 212 1.54 12.45 1.06
N TYR A 213 1.19 13.52 1.75
CA TYR A 213 -0.07 14.23 1.54
C TYR A 213 -0.01 15.66 2.08
N PHE A 214 -0.92 16.53 1.60
CA PHE A 214 -1.12 17.86 2.14
C PHE A 214 -2.44 17.95 2.91
N LEU A 215 -2.44 18.74 3.99
CA LEU A 215 -3.64 19.08 4.74
C LEU A 215 -3.91 20.59 4.63
N VAL A 216 -5.10 20.94 4.22
CA VAL A 216 -5.54 22.34 4.12
C VAL A 216 -6.84 22.54 4.88
N ASP A 217 -7.07 23.76 5.35
CA ASP A 217 -8.32 24.11 6.01
C ASP A 217 -9.50 23.98 5.04
N ALA A 218 -10.57 23.31 5.47
CA ALA A 218 -11.70 23.01 4.61
C ALA A 218 -12.44 24.28 4.13
N GLU A 219 -12.57 25.30 4.98
CA GLU A 219 -13.22 26.56 4.59
C GLU A 219 -12.41 27.29 3.52
N LYS A 220 -11.08 27.30 3.65
CA LYS A 220 -10.17 27.90 2.66
C LYS A 220 -10.16 27.13 1.35
N PHE A 221 -10.19 25.79 1.42
CA PHE A 221 -10.32 24.95 0.23
C PHE A 221 -11.59 25.24 -0.57
N LEU A 222 -12.73 25.40 0.10
CA LEU A 222 -14.02 25.68 -0.54
C LEU A 222 -14.06 27.05 -1.23
N GLN A 223 -13.17 27.97 -0.89
CA GLN A 223 -13.02 29.29 -1.54
C GLN A 223 -12.17 29.23 -2.82
N ARG A 224 -11.50 28.09 -3.09
CA ARG A 224 -10.54 27.92 -4.20
C ARG A 224 -11.08 26.94 -5.24
N LYS A 225 -11.70 27.49 -6.29
CA LYS A 225 -12.23 26.67 -7.39
C LYS A 225 -11.17 25.87 -8.13
N ASP A 226 -9.95 26.40 -8.25
CA ASP A 226 -8.82 25.68 -8.83
C ASP A 226 -8.47 24.42 -8.04
N LEU A 227 -8.38 24.49 -6.71
CA LEU A 227 -8.17 23.30 -5.88
C LEU A 227 -9.32 22.29 -5.99
N ILE A 228 -10.57 22.77 -6.03
CA ILE A 228 -11.75 21.92 -6.12
C ILE A 228 -11.78 21.15 -7.45
N TYR A 229 -11.53 21.84 -8.57
CA TYR A 229 -11.70 21.26 -9.90
C TYR A 229 -10.44 20.57 -10.44
N THR A 230 -9.25 21.00 -10.03
CA THR A 230 -8.00 20.50 -10.60
C THR A 230 -7.08 19.81 -9.56
N GLY A 231 -7.40 19.91 -8.27
CA GLY A 231 -6.57 19.39 -7.18
C GLY A 231 -5.33 20.25 -6.90
N ARG A 232 -5.07 21.31 -7.67
CA ARG A 232 -3.90 22.19 -7.51
C ARG A 232 -4.25 23.67 -7.70
N THR A 233 -3.42 24.54 -7.14
CA THR A 233 -3.53 25.98 -7.40
C THR A 233 -3.02 26.33 -8.79
N LEU A 234 -3.80 27.10 -9.56
CA LEU A 234 -3.43 27.57 -10.90
C LEU A 234 -2.87 28.99 -10.90
N PHE A 235 -3.26 29.79 -9.93
CA PHE A 235 -2.85 31.18 -9.77
C PHE A 235 -2.92 31.60 -8.30
N GLY A 236 -2.35 32.74 -7.97
CA GLY A 236 -2.31 33.28 -6.63
C GLY A 236 -0.92 33.77 -6.25
N ALA A 237 -0.83 34.50 -5.13
CA ALA A 237 0.46 34.89 -4.59
C ALA A 237 1.17 33.73 -3.91
N MET A 238 2.49 33.76 -3.95
CA MET A 238 3.31 32.83 -3.16
C MET A 238 3.04 33.05 -1.67
N PRO A 239 3.09 31.97 -0.85
CA PRO A 239 2.96 32.11 0.59
C PRO A 239 4.13 32.96 1.15
N PRO A 240 3.94 33.65 2.26
CA PRO A 240 4.99 34.46 2.87
C PRO A 240 6.15 33.61 3.43
N LYS A 241 5.91 32.33 3.61
CA LYS A 241 6.88 31.33 4.08
C LYS A 241 6.91 30.16 3.13
N GLY A 242 8.12 29.76 2.70
CA GLY A 242 8.40 28.60 1.86
C GLY A 242 8.99 27.44 2.66
N GLN A 243 10.11 26.92 2.19
CA GLN A 243 10.82 25.76 2.75
C GLN A 243 12.17 26.14 3.37
N GLU A 244 12.33 27.38 3.78
CA GLU A 244 13.60 27.90 4.29
C GLU A 244 14.06 27.09 5.51
N LEU A 245 15.31 26.62 5.44
CA LEU A 245 15.98 25.84 6.49
C LEU A 245 15.24 24.51 6.84
N ASP A 246 14.35 24.01 6.00
CA ASP A 246 13.53 22.82 6.23
C ASP A 246 12.83 22.82 7.59
N ASP A 247 12.44 24.01 8.05
CA ASP A 247 11.94 24.20 9.41
C ASP A 247 10.56 23.58 9.67
N HIS A 248 9.81 23.24 8.62
CA HIS A 248 8.60 22.45 8.76
C HIS A 248 8.93 20.98 8.98
N TYR A 249 9.88 20.42 8.24
CA TYR A 249 10.34 19.03 8.37
C TYR A 249 10.92 18.75 9.76
N PHE A 250 11.78 19.63 10.26
CA PHE A 250 12.38 19.54 11.59
C PHE A 250 11.52 20.14 12.72
N GLY A 251 10.32 20.59 12.39
CA GLY A 251 9.40 21.22 13.34
C GLY A 251 8.56 20.21 14.13
N THR A 252 7.93 20.70 15.18
CA THR A 252 6.96 19.92 15.94
C THR A 252 5.65 19.78 15.19
N ILE A 253 4.98 18.65 15.33
CA ILE A 253 3.63 18.43 14.78
C ILE A 253 2.65 19.29 15.58
N ARG A 254 1.89 20.16 14.90
CA ARG A 254 0.89 21.03 15.52
C ARG A 254 -0.27 20.21 16.10
N GLN A 255 -0.87 20.66 17.21
CA GLN A 255 -1.90 19.94 17.94
C GLN A 255 -3.07 19.46 17.09
N ARG A 256 -3.60 20.31 16.20
CA ARG A 256 -4.69 19.94 15.28
C ARG A 256 -4.28 18.81 14.35
N ILE A 257 -3.06 18.85 13.86
CA ILE A 257 -2.50 17.80 12.98
C ILE A 257 -2.23 16.52 13.78
N ALA A 258 -1.68 16.63 14.98
CA ALA A 258 -1.45 15.48 15.85
C ALA A 258 -2.76 14.75 16.21
N ALA A 259 -3.85 15.48 16.46
CA ALA A 259 -5.17 14.91 16.69
C ALA A 259 -5.69 14.15 15.46
N PHE A 260 -5.56 14.75 14.27
CA PHE A 260 -5.89 14.10 13.00
C PHE A 260 -5.07 12.81 12.80
N MET A 261 -3.75 12.88 12.97
CA MET A 261 -2.85 11.74 12.80
C MET A 261 -3.18 10.58 13.76
N ARG A 262 -3.51 10.92 15.01
CA ARG A 262 -3.96 9.93 16.00
C ARG A 262 -5.20 9.19 15.51
N ASP A 263 -6.22 9.90 15.05
CA ASP A 263 -7.49 9.30 14.64
C ASP A 263 -7.33 8.49 13.35
N VAL A 264 -6.49 8.95 12.42
CA VAL A 264 -6.08 8.15 11.25
C VAL A 264 -5.43 6.83 11.67
N ASN A 265 -4.49 6.87 12.60
CA ASN A 265 -3.81 5.66 13.08
C ASN A 265 -4.77 4.67 13.72
N ILE A 266 -5.69 5.14 14.58
CA ILE A 266 -6.68 4.28 15.25
C ILE A 266 -7.52 3.54 14.21
N GLU A 267 -8.05 4.26 13.22
CA GLU A 267 -8.87 3.66 12.17
C GLU A 267 -8.08 2.67 11.29
N LEU A 268 -6.84 2.99 10.98
CA LEU A 268 -5.97 2.10 10.21
C LEU A 268 -5.61 0.84 11.00
N TRP A 269 -5.25 0.97 12.28
CA TRP A 269 -4.92 -0.18 13.11
C TRP A 269 -6.10 -1.14 13.27
N LYS A 270 -7.32 -0.63 13.44
CA LYS A 270 -8.54 -1.46 13.51
C LYS A 270 -8.72 -2.35 12.29
N VAL A 271 -8.36 -1.88 11.11
CA VAL A 271 -8.44 -2.65 9.87
C VAL A 271 -7.11 -3.32 9.46
N GLY A 272 -6.19 -3.46 10.41
CA GLY A 272 -4.96 -4.24 10.25
C GLY A 272 -3.85 -3.55 9.45
N VAL A 273 -3.98 -2.26 9.16
CA VAL A 273 -2.90 -1.50 8.51
C VAL A 273 -1.89 -1.09 9.57
N SER A 274 -0.66 -1.57 9.45
CA SER A 274 0.42 -1.32 10.41
C SER A 274 1.09 0.04 10.20
N SER A 275 0.31 1.14 10.23
CA SER A 275 0.87 2.49 10.19
C SER A 275 1.78 2.70 11.40
N LYS A 276 3.02 3.10 11.15
CA LYS A 276 4.07 3.17 12.17
C LYS A 276 4.66 4.55 12.33
N THR A 277 5.03 5.17 11.23
CA THR A 277 5.73 6.44 11.24
C THR A 277 4.86 7.53 10.65
N GLN A 278 4.86 8.70 11.28
CA GLN A 278 4.24 9.89 10.75
C GLN A 278 5.01 11.12 11.19
N HIS A 279 5.20 12.05 10.28
CA HIS A 279 5.96 13.28 10.51
C HIS A 279 5.54 14.38 9.54
N ASN A 280 6.10 15.58 9.76
CA ASN A 280 6.01 16.67 8.80
C ASN A 280 6.96 16.41 7.63
N GLU A 281 6.54 16.78 6.43
CA GLU A 281 7.37 16.83 5.25
C GLU A 281 7.93 18.25 5.01
N VAL A 282 8.76 18.40 3.97
CA VAL A 282 9.50 19.64 3.74
C VAL A 282 8.59 20.81 3.36
N ALA A 283 7.56 20.58 2.54
CA ALA A 283 6.65 21.64 2.16
C ALA A 283 5.71 22.04 3.32
N PRO A 284 5.37 23.34 3.44
CA PRO A 284 4.36 23.77 4.40
C PRO A 284 3.05 23.01 4.25
N ALA A 285 2.48 22.53 5.36
CA ALA A 285 1.26 21.72 5.42
C ALA A 285 1.34 20.34 4.75
N GLN A 286 2.53 19.87 4.48
CA GLN A 286 2.80 18.52 3.97
C GLN A 286 3.19 17.57 5.11
N HIS A 287 2.71 16.34 5.03
CA HIS A 287 2.94 15.29 6.03
C HIS A 287 3.12 13.94 5.34
N GLU A 288 3.66 12.98 6.08
CA GLU A 288 3.85 11.61 5.61
C GLU A 288 3.34 10.60 6.62
N LEU A 289 2.86 9.47 6.12
CA LEU A 289 2.55 8.27 6.87
C LEU A 289 3.26 7.09 6.21
N ALA A 290 4.01 6.31 7.00
CA ALA A 290 4.70 5.11 6.53
C ALA A 290 4.26 3.88 7.34
N PRO A 291 3.71 2.84 6.68
CA PRO A 291 3.38 1.57 7.31
C PRO A 291 4.60 0.64 7.38
N ILE A 292 4.52 -0.38 8.20
CA ILE A 292 5.39 -1.55 8.09
C ILE A 292 5.03 -2.28 6.79
N TYR A 293 6.01 -2.86 6.12
CA TYR A 293 5.80 -3.62 4.89
C TYR A 293 4.89 -4.84 5.10
N ALA A 294 4.19 -5.22 4.05
CA ALA A 294 3.37 -6.43 3.95
C ALA A 294 3.61 -7.12 2.60
N GLU A 295 3.03 -8.32 2.40
CA GLU A 295 2.99 -8.92 1.05
C GLU A 295 2.38 -7.92 0.04
N ALA A 296 2.89 -7.87 -1.17
CA ALA A 296 2.58 -6.81 -2.13
C ALA A 296 1.07 -6.65 -2.40
N ASN A 297 0.31 -7.75 -2.51
CA ASN A 297 -1.14 -7.68 -2.70
C ASN A 297 -1.87 -7.06 -1.51
N ILE A 298 -1.44 -7.37 -0.29
CA ILE A 298 -2.00 -6.79 0.94
C ILE A 298 -1.57 -5.33 1.07
N ALA A 299 -0.31 -5.01 0.77
CA ALA A 299 0.19 -3.64 0.80
C ALA A 299 -0.55 -2.71 -0.17
N VAL A 300 -0.91 -3.21 -1.35
CA VAL A 300 -1.72 -2.49 -2.33
C VAL A 300 -3.12 -2.18 -1.75
N ASP A 301 -3.79 -3.15 -1.17
CA ASP A 301 -5.09 -2.95 -0.52
C ASP A 301 -4.97 -1.98 0.65
N HIS A 302 -3.97 -2.14 1.50
CA HIS A 302 -3.71 -1.24 2.62
C HIS A 302 -3.48 0.21 2.18
N ASN A 303 -2.74 0.43 1.09
CA ASN A 303 -2.53 1.78 0.59
C ASN A 303 -3.83 2.45 0.12
N GLN A 304 -4.74 1.70 -0.51
CA GLN A 304 -6.07 2.21 -0.85
C GLN A 304 -6.87 2.60 0.41
N ILE A 305 -6.84 1.75 1.44
CA ILE A 305 -7.47 2.04 2.73
C ILE A 305 -6.87 3.29 3.37
N VAL A 306 -5.53 3.44 3.33
CA VAL A 306 -4.82 4.63 3.82
C VAL A 306 -5.33 5.89 3.13
N MET A 307 -5.37 5.91 1.79
CA MET A 307 -5.82 7.08 1.03
C MET A 307 -7.28 7.46 1.35
N GLN A 308 -8.16 6.48 1.47
CA GLN A 308 -9.57 6.71 1.85
C GLN A 308 -9.69 7.24 3.27
N THR A 309 -8.96 6.65 4.22
CA THR A 309 -8.98 7.05 5.64
C THR A 309 -8.45 8.46 5.83
N LEU A 310 -7.33 8.81 5.20
CA LEU A 310 -6.78 10.17 5.24
C LEU A 310 -7.79 11.22 4.79
N LYS A 311 -8.49 10.98 3.69
CA LYS A 311 -9.52 11.90 3.18
C LYS A 311 -10.72 12.02 4.11
N ARG A 312 -11.20 10.90 4.65
CA ARG A 312 -12.37 10.87 5.55
C ARG A 312 -12.08 11.59 6.85
N ILE A 313 -11.01 11.19 7.54
CA ILE A 313 -10.64 11.77 8.84
C ILE A 313 -10.27 13.25 8.71
N ALA A 314 -9.65 13.68 7.59
CA ALA A 314 -9.41 15.11 7.36
C ALA A 314 -10.72 15.91 7.37
N CYS A 315 -11.78 15.40 6.73
CA CYS A 315 -13.09 16.07 6.74
C CYS A 315 -13.68 16.16 8.14
N GLU A 316 -13.55 15.13 8.96
CA GLU A 316 -14.01 15.08 10.35
C GLU A 316 -13.29 16.14 11.22
N HIS A 317 -12.02 16.43 10.90
CA HIS A 317 -11.22 17.48 11.55
C HIS A 317 -11.34 18.86 10.90
N GLY A 318 -12.31 19.09 10.01
CA GLY A 318 -12.49 20.38 9.32
C GLY A 318 -11.35 20.73 8.37
N MET A 319 -10.70 19.72 7.83
CA MET A 319 -9.62 19.83 6.85
C MET A 319 -9.94 19.09 5.55
N LYS A 320 -9.15 19.32 4.52
CA LYS A 320 -9.09 18.53 3.29
C LYS A 320 -7.71 17.93 3.12
N CYS A 321 -7.65 16.63 2.88
CA CYS A 321 -6.45 15.93 2.48
C CYS A 321 -6.31 16.02 0.96
N LEU A 322 -5.20 16.57 0.49
CA LEU A 322 -4.87 16.66 -0.92
C LEU A 322 -3.83 15.58 -1.24
N LEU A 323 -4.21 14.65 -2.12
CA LEU A 323 -3.32 13.62 -2.65
C LEU A 323 -2.78 13.97 -4.04
N HIS A 324 -3.09 15.17 -4.56
CA HIS A 324 -2.48 15.63 -5.80
C HIS A 324 -0.97 15.76 -5.63
N GLU A 325 -0.20 15.32 -6.61
CA GLU A 325 1.25 15.22 -6.55
C GLU A 325 1.95 16.56 -6.44
N LYS A 326 1.34 17.64 -6.96
CA LYS A 326 1.88 19.01 -6.92
C LYS A 326 0.76 20.02 -6.71
N PRO A 327 0.13 20.06 -5.53
CA PRO A 327 -0.99 21.01 -5.29
C PRO A 327 -0.54 22.46 -5.25
N PHE A 328 0.72 22.73 -4.93
CA PHE A 328 1.28 24.06 -4.82
C PHE A 328 2.59 24.17 -5.60
N ALA A 329 2.66 25.14 -6.52
CA ALA A 329 3.89 25.39 -7.28
C ALA A 329 4.98 25.99 -6.38
N GLY A 330 6.25 25.70 -6.68
CA GLY A 330 7.40 26.30 -6.00
C GLY A 330 7.80 25.64 -4.67
N VAL A 331 7.05 24.65 -4.19
CA VAL A 331 7.38 23.84 -3.01
C VAL A 331 7.37 22.35 -3.38
N ASN A 332 7.83 21.48 -2.50
CA ASN A 332 7.83 20.03 -2.73
C ASN A 332 6.44 19.51 -3.11
N GLY A 333 6.41 18.49 -3.93
CA GLY A 333 5.22 17.71 -4.22
C GLY A 333 5.15 16.45 -3.37
N SER A 334 4.06 15.70 -3.50
CA SER A 334 3.82 14.46 -2.76
C SER A 334 3.87 13.26 -3.69
N GLY A 335 4.54 12.22 -3.23
CA GLY A 335 4.61 10.92 -3.89
C GLY A 335 4.37 9.77 -2.93
N LYS A 336 4.73 8.59 -3.41
CA LYS A 336 4.89 7.39 -2.61
C LYS A 336 6.26 6.83 -2.89
N HIS A 337 6.98 6.47 -1.82
CA HIS A 337 8.19 5.70 -1.95
C HIS A 337 7.87 4.24 -1.68
N ASP A 338 7.91 3.42 -2.71
CA ASP A 338 7.65 2.00 -2.60
C ASP A 338 8.93 1.29 -2.16
N ASN A 339 9.05 1.03 -0.86
CA ASN A 339 10.12 0.22 -0.30
C ASN A 339 9.76 -1.26 -0.48
N TRP A 340 10.55 -2.01 -1.25
CA TRP A 340 10.22 -3.39 -1.55
C TRP A 340 11.42 -4.34 -1.46
N SER A 341 11.11 -5.57 -1.14
CA SER A 341 12.07 -6.67 -1.12
C SER A 341 11.41 -7.98 -1.54
N ILE A 342 12.20 -9.05 -1.59
CA ILE A 342 11.75 -10.40 -1.93
C ILE A 342 12.06 -11.30 -0.75
N ILE A 343 11.02 -11.87 -0.13
CA ILE A 343 11.12 -12.60 1.13
C ILE A 343 10.56 -14.02 0.98
N THR A 344 11.26 -15.00 1.52
CA THR A 344 10.78 -16.38 1.61
C THR A 344 9.83 -16.57 2.79
N ASP A 345 9.02 -17.62 2.76
CA ASP A 345 8.11 -18.01 3.86
C ASP A 345 8.83 -18.39 5.16
N ASP A 346 10.10 -18.77 5.09
CA ASP A 346 10.97 -19.04 6.23
C ASP A 346 11.89 -17.86 6.62
N GLY A 347 11.61 -16.66 6.07
CA GLY A 347 12.16 -15.38 6.54
C GLY A 347 13.48 -14.94 5.89
N ILE A 348 13.91 -15.57 4.81
CA ILE A 348 15.11 -15.16 4.08
C ILE A 348 14.78 -13.95 3.20
N ASN A 349 15.46 -12.83 3.40
CA ASN A 349 15.42 -11.69 2.50
C ASN A 349 16.45 -11.88 1.37
N MET A 350 15.97 -12.06 0.15
CA MET A 350 16.84 -12.28 -1.02
C MET A 350 17.61 -11.03 -1.45
N LEU A 351 17.28 -9.86 -0.91
CA LEU A 351 17.98 -8.59 -1.11
C LEU A 351 18.88 -8.21 0.07
N ASP A 352 19.10 -9.12 1.00
CA ASP A 352 20.09 -8.89 2.07
C ASP A 352 21.50 -9.24 1.57
N PRO A 353 22.40 -8.25 1.43
CA PRO A 353 23.76 -8.48 0.98
C PRO A 353 24.62 -9.22 2.01
N GLY A 354 24.19 -9.25 3.29
CA GLY A 354 25.01 -9.75 4.40
C GLY A 354 26.18 -8.82 4.73
N THR A 355 27.13 -9.33 5.51
CA THR A 355 28.31 -8.58 5.95
C THR A 355 29.43 -8.56 4.91
N THR A 356 29.43 -9.50 3.97
CA THR A 356 30.42 -9.62 2.89
C THR A 356 29.72 -9.71 1.52
N PRO A 357 29.17 -8.59 1.00
CA PRO A 357 28.39 -8.60 -0.25
C PRO A 357 29.14 -9.22 -1.43
N HIS A 358 30.47 -9.05 -1.52
CA HIS A 358 31.29 -9.58 -2.61
C HIS A 358 31.35 -11.12 -2.62
N GLU A 359 31.09 -11.79 -1.50
CA GLU A 359 31.04 -13.26 -1.38
C GLU A 359 29.62 -13.83 -1.55
N ASN A 360 28.59 -12.99 -1.43
CA ASN A 360 27.20 -13.42 -1.51
C ASN A 360 26.71 -13.55 -2.95
N ILE A 361 27.09 -14.64 -3.59
CA ILE A 361 26.78 -14.87 -5.02
C ILE A 361 25.28 -14.96 -5.28
N GLN A 362 24.49 -15.51 -4.34
CA GLN A 362 23.03 -15.53 -4.46
C GLN A 362 22.46 -14.11 -4.53
N PHE A 363 22.86 -13.25 -3.60
CA PHE A 363 22.44 -11.85 -3.58
C PHE A 363 22.87 -11.12 -4.87
N LEU A 364 24.13 -11.24 -5.27
CA LEU A 364 24.68 -10.59 -6.49
C LEU A 364 23.93 -11.04 -7.76
N LEU A 365 23.55 -12.31 -7.84
CA LEU A 365 22.77 -12.81 -8.98
C LEU A 365 21.34 -12.23 -8.97
N VAL A 366 20.68 -12.20 -7.81
CA VAL A 366 19.35 -11.58 -7.67
C VAL A 366 19.41 -10.10 -8.04
N LEU A 367 20.38 -9.37 -7.51
CA LEU A 367 20.64 -7.95 -7.83
C LEU A 367 20.80 -7.74 -9.34
N THR A 368 21.63 -8.56 -9.98
CA THR A 368 21.87 -8.48 -11.42
C THR A 368 20.61 -8.76 -12.24
N CYS A 369 19.78 -9.73 -11.79
CA CYS A 369 18.47 -9.99 -12.42
C CYS A 369 17.55 -8.79 -12.33
N ILE A 370 17.51 -8.11 -11.18
CA ILE A 370 16.70 -6.90 -10.98
C ILE A 370 17.19 -5.76 -11.89
N LEU A 371 18.50 -5.48 -11.90
CA LEU A 371 19.08 -4.46 -12.77
C LEU A 371 18.74 -4.70 -14.25
N LYS A 372 18.87 -5.95 -14.68
CA LYS A 372 18.50 -6.36 -16.05
C LYS A 372 17.02 -6.18 -16.33
N ALA A 373 16.15 -6.53 -15.39
CA ALA A 373 14.70 -6.37 -15.51
C ALA A 373 14.32 -4.87 -15.58
N VAL A 374 14.85 -4.05 -14.68
CA VAL A 374 14.63 -2.60 -14.67
C VAL A 374 15.08 -1.97 -15.99
N ASN A 375 16.27 -2.32 -16.49
CA ASN A 375 16.76 -1.83 -17.79
C ASN A 375 15.87 -2.28 -18.96
N LYS A 376 15.42 -3.53 -18.94
CA LYS A 376 14.60 -4.09 -20.02
C LYS A 376 13.18 -3.52 -20.05
N HIS A 377 12.62 -3.21 -18.89
CA HIS A 377 11.22 -2.79 -18.70
C HIS A 377 11.11 -1.36 -18.14
N ALA A 378 12.12 -0.53 -18.41
CA ALA A 378 12.16 0.86 -17.95
C ALA A 378 10.97 1.69 -18.46
N ASP A 379 10.50 1.41 -19.65
CA ASP A 379 9.31 2.03 -20.26
C ASP A 379 8.03 1.73 -19.47
N LEU A 380 7.83 0.48 -19.05
CA LEU A 380 6.68 0.09 -18.21
C LEU A 380 6.75 0.71 -16.80
N LEU A 381 7.95 0.75 -16.20
CA LEU A 381 8.15 1.45 -14.93
C LEU A 381 7.87 2.95 -15.06
N ARG A 382 8.32 3.58 -16.15
CA ARG A 382 8.02 5.00 -16.39
C ARG A 382 6.52 5.22 -16.62
N GLU A 383 5.88 4.34 -17.36
CA GLU A 383 4.43 4.40 -17.62
C GLU A 383 3.62 4.27 -16.32
N SER A 384 4.04 3.39 -15.40
CA SER A 384 3.35 3.20 -14.11
C SER A 384 3.29 4.46 -13.24
N ALA A 385 4.13 5.45 -13.54
CA ALA A 385 4.19 6.75 -12.85
C ALA A 385 3.81 7.93 -13.78
N ALA A 386 3.30 7.66 -14.97
CA ALA A 386 2.96 8.67 -15.99
C ALA A 386 1.55 9.20 -15.78
N ASP A 387 1.40 10.10 -14.83
CA ASP A 387 0.18 10.84 -14.53
C ASP A 387 0.42 12.35 -14.70
N PRO A 388 -0.55 13.12 -15.25
CA PRO A 388 -0.38 14.56 -15.42
C PRO A 388 -0.04 15.31 -14.12
N GLY A 389 -0.60 14.90 -12.99
CA GLY A 389 -0.26 15.47 -11.68
C GLY A 389 1.18 15.17 -11.30
N ASN A 390 1.62 13.94 -11.52
CA ASN A 390 2.96 13.49 -11.22
C ASN A 390 4.02 14.09 -12.15
N ASP A 391 3.69 14.38 -13.39
CA ASP A 391 4.59 15.10 -14.30
C ASP A 391 4.89 16.53 -13.85
N HIS A 392 4.02 17.16 -13.07
CA HIS A 392 4.31 18.43 -12.40
C HIS A 392 5.29 18.27 -11.23
N ARG A 393 5.33 17.10 -10.60
CA ARG A 393 6.20 16.80 -9.45
C ARG A 393 7.58 16.31 -9.90
N LEU A 394 7.66 15.34 -10.83
CA LEU A 394 8.90 14.70 -11.25
C LEU A 394 9.90 15.71 -11.83
N GLY A 395 11.15 15.64 -11.34
CA GLY A 395 12.22 16.55 -11.72
C GLY A 395 12.16 17.93 -11.08
N ALA A 396 11.16 18.19 -10.23
CA ALA A 396 11.00 19.45 -9.50
C ALA A 396 11.29 19.24 -8.00
N ASN A 397 12.02 20.19 -7.39
CA ASN A 397 12.40 20.14 -5.97
C ASN A 397 13.16 18.84 -5.63
N GLU A 398 12.70 18.05 -4.66
CA GLU A 398 13.33 16.80 -4.22
C GLU A 398 12.86 15.55 -4.99
N ALA A 399 11.91 15.69 -5.89
CA ALA A 399 11.40 14.56 -6.65
C ALA A 399 12.43 14.06 -7.69
N PRO A 400 12.51 12.73 -7.93
CA PRO A 400 13.42 12.19 -8.93
C PRO A 400 13.06 12.68 -10.32
N PRO A 401 14.03 12.72 -11.27
CA PRO A 401 13.74 13.04 -12.65
C PRO A 401 12.84 12.00 -13.30
N ALA A 402 12.12 12.38 -14.36
CA ALA A 402 11.18 11.52 -15.08
C ALA A 402 11.88 10.51 -16.01
N ILE A 403 13.00 9.96 -15.59
CA ILE A 403 13.77 8.90 -16.27
C ILE A 403 14.04 7.76 -15.30
N ILE A 404 14.17 6.55 -15.81
CA ILE A 404 14.54 5.40 -15.00
C ILE A 404 16.06 5.29 -14.92
N SER A 405 16.56 5.33 -13.70
CA SER A 405 17.99 5.06 -13.36
C SER A 405 18.03 4.33 -12.02
N VAL A 406 19.10 3.57 -11.79
CA VAL A 406 19.28 2.80 -10.55
C VAL A 406 20.51 3.33 -9.82
N PHE A 407 20.39 3.45 -8.51
CA PHE A 407 21.47 3.79 -7.60
C PHE A 407 21.68 2.66 -6.60
N LEU A 408 22.91 2.20 -6.46
CA LEU A 408 23.26 1.06 -5.60
C LEU A 408 24.05 1.45 -4.36
N GLY A 409 24.69 2.62 -4.37
CA GLY A 409 25.63 3.07 -3.37
C GLY A 409 27.05 2.58 -3.60
N GLU A 410 28.04 3.30 -3.05
CA GLU A 410 29.46 3.11 -3.30
C GLU A 410 29.95 1.67 -3.08
N GLN A 411 29.44 1.00 -2.03
CA GLN A 411 29.86 -0.37 -1.70
C GLN A 411 29.50 -1.38 -2.80
N LEU A 412 28.25 -1.35 -3.28
CA LEU A 412 27.79 -2.30 -4.28
C LEU A 412 28.28 -1.92 -5.68
N GLU A 413 28.42 -0.63 -5.97
CA GLU A 413 29.02 -0.16 -7.21
C GLU A 413 30.47 -0.65 -7.33
N ASP A 414 31.27 -0.52 -6.27
CA ASP A 414 32.64 -1.06 -6.25
C ASP A 414 32.67 -2.59 -6.48
N VAL A 415 31.80 -3.35 -5.84
CA VAL A 415 31.72 -4.82 -6.05
C VAL A 415 31.37 -5.15 -7.49
N ILE A 416 30.44 -4.42 -8.11
CA ILE A 416 30.05 -4.64 -9.50
C ILE A 416 31.19 -4.23 -10.45
N ASP A 417 31.86 -3.14 -10.18
CA ASP A 417 33.02 -2.70 -11.00
C ASP A 417 34.18 -3.70 -10.95
N GLN A 418 34.45 -4.32 -9.79
CA GLN A 418 35.38 -5.42 -9.68
C GLN A 418 34.97 -6.60 -10.56
N LEU A 419 33.67 -7.04 -10.49
CA LEU A 419 33.17 -8.12 -11.32
C LEU A 419 33.26 -7.83 -12.83
N ILE A 420 32.98 -6.59 -13.24
CA ILE A 420 33.05 -6.19 -14.64
C ILE A 420 34.51 -6.16 -15.14
N SER A 421 35.43 -5.64 -14.34
CA SER A 421 36.81 -5.40 -14.77
C SER A 421 37.72 -6.63 -14.68
N THR A 422 37.47 -7.50 -13.67
CA THR A 422 38.37 -8.65 -13.38
C THR A 422 37.66 -10.00 -13.46
N GLY A 423 36.33 -10.03 -13.46
CA GLY A 423 35.53 -11.26 -13.37
C GLY A 423 35.34 -11.79 -11.94
N GLU A 424 36.00 -11.17 -10.97
CA GLU A 424 35.90 -11.56 -9.54
C GLU A 424 35.83 -10.31 -8.66
N ALA A 425 35.06 -10.39 -7.56
CA ALA A 425 35.05 -9.38 -6.52
C ALA A 425 35.80 -9.93 -5.30
N THR A 426 36.81 -9.23 -4.83
CA THR A 426 37.71 -9.71 -3.78
C THR A 426 37.53 -9.05 -2.43
N HIS A 427 36.82 -7.93 -2.40
CA HIS A 427 36.55 -7.16 -1.17
C HIS A 427 35.24 -6.34 -1.28
N SER A 428 34.74 -5.90 -0.17
CA SER A 428 33.68 -4.88 -0.06
C SER A 428 34.20 -3.69 0.73
N LEU A 429 33.77 -2.50 0.37
CA LEU A 429 34.07 -1.29 1.13
C LEU A 429 33.37 -1.37 2.50
N GLU A 430 34.10 -1.06 3.57
CA GLU A 430 33.54 -1.00 4.92
C GLU A 430 33.05 0.42 5.23
N GLY A 431 31.90 0.52 5.87
CA GLY A 431 31.42 1.79 6.43
C GLY A 431 32.33 2.25 7.57
N GLY A 432 32.76 3.51 7.55
CA GLY A 432 33.58 4.09 8.61
C GLY A 432 32.77 4.28 9.90
N LYS A 433 33.46 4.51 11.02
CA LYS A 433 32.84 4.94 12.27
C LYS A 433 32.65 6.45 12.27
N LEU A 434 31.51 6.90 12.81
CA LEU A 434 31.23 8.30 13.08
C LEU A 434 31.60 8.60 14.53
N GLU A 435 32.62 9.44 14.70
CA GLU A 435 32.99 9.96 16.01
C GLU A 435 32.26 11.28 16.27
N THR A 436 31.36 11.28 17.24
CA THR A 436 30.63 12.50 17.62
C THR A 436 31.46 13.46 18.48
N GLY A 437 32.62 13.02 18.97
CA GLY A 437 33.45 13.77 19.92
C GLY A 437 32.87 13.85 21.34
N VAL A 438 31.73 13.23 21.57
CA VAL A 438 31.03 13.24 22.88
C VAL A 438 31.07 11.84 23.50
N ARG A 439 31.76 11.71 24.64
CA ARG A 439 31.99 10.41 25.33
C ARG A 439 30.72 9.70 25.80
N THR A 440 29.62 10.40 25.98
CA THR A 440 28.32 9.85 26.43
C THR A 440 27.43 9.40 25.28
N LEU A 441 27.80 9.68 24.03
CA LEU A 441 27.09 9.20 22.87
C LEU A 441 27.70 7.88 22.39
N PRO A 442 26.86 6.94 21.92
CA PRO A 442 27.38 5.68 21.37
C PRO A 442 28.20 5.94 20.11
N GLU A 443 29.17 5.08 19.82
CA GLU A 443 29.79 5.03 18.52
C GLU A 443 28.75 4.66 17.46
N LEU A 444 28.67 5.44 16.39
CA LEU A 444 27.80 5.20 15.27
C LEU A 444 28.60 4.62 14.10
N THR A 445 28.10 3.54 13.51
CA THR A 445 28.64 3.06 12.26
C THR A 445 28.09 3.93 11.13
N LYS A 446 28.96 4.46 10.28
CA LYS A 446 28.54 5.17 9.07
C LYS A 446 27.86 4.15 8.14
N ASP A 447 26.64 4.44 7.73
CA ASP A 447 25.96 3.65 6.70
C ASP A 447 26.78 3.77 5.39
N ALA A 448 27.19 2.64 4.83
CA ALA A 448 27.91 2.59 3.55
C ALA A 448 26.96 2.77 2.35
N THR A 449 25.65 2.79 2.58
CA THR A 449 24.64 3.04 1.58
C THR A 449 24.25 4.51 1.61
N ASP A 450 24.80 5.30 0.67
CA ASP A 450 24.36 6.67 0.47
C ASP A 450 22.95 6.65 -0.12
N ARG A 451 22.02 7.38 0.53
CA ARG A 451 20.67 7.58 0.01
C ARG A 451 20.66 8.73 -0.98
N ASN A 452 21.11 8.48 -2.21
CA ASN A 452 21.02 9.48 -3.26
C ASN A 452 19.54 9.70 -3.64
N ARG A 453 18.98 10.83 -3.19
CA ARG A 453 17.58 11.22 -3.43
C ARG A 453 17.26 11.56 -4.87
N THR A 454 18.25 11.63 -5.76
CA THR A 454 18.05 11.99 -7.17
C THR A 454 17.72 10.78 -8.06
N SER A 455 18.00 9.55 -7.61
CA SER A 455 17.64 8.35 -8.37
C SER A 455 16.23 7.89 -8.08
N PRO A 456 15.42 7.59 -9.11
CA PRO A 456 14.08 7.06 -8.92
C PRO A 456 14.05 5.63 -8.40
N PHE A 457 15.14 4.88 -8.51
CA PHE A 457 15.26 3.48 -8.11
C PHE A 457 16.55 3.27 -7.33
N ALA A 458 16.47 3.23 -6.00
CA ALA A 458 17.62 3.20 -5.12
C ALA A 458 17.65 1.95 -4.25
N PHE A 459 18.81 1.33 -4.12
CA PHE A 459 19.08 0.28 -3.14
C PHE A 459 19.40 0.92 -1.77
N THR A 460 18.67 0.49 -0.73
CA THR A 460 18.74 1.09 0.62
C THR A 460 19.09 0.05 1.69
N GLY A 461 20.20 -0.66 1.50
CA GLY A 461 20.74 -1.60 2.48
C GLY A 461 20.29 -3.05 2.27
N ASN A 462 19.02 -3.35 2.30
CA ASN A 462 18.45 -4.69 2.11
C ASN A 462 17.12 -4.71 1.33
N LYS A 463 16.84 -3.63 0.62
CA LYS A 463 15.63 -3.42 -0.17
C LYS A 463 15.88 -2.37 -1.25
N PHE A 464 15.01 -2.33 -2.23
CA PHE A 464 14.92 -1.22 -3.16
C PHE A 464 13.82 -0.24 -2.76
N GLU A 465 13.97 0.98 -3.18
CA GLU A 465 13.00 2.05 -3.05
C GLU A 465 12.70 2.62 -4.44
N PHE A 466 11.45 2.54 -4.89
CA PHE A 466 10.98 3.16 -6.12
C PHE A 466 10.23 4.44 -5.77
N ARG A 467 10.74 5.59 -6.22
CA ARG A 467 10.34 6.93 -5.74
C ARG A 467 9.45 7.71 -6.71
N MET A 468 9.05 7.11 -7.83
CA MET A 468 8.33 7.84 -8.88
C MET A 468 6.82 7.81 -8.71
N VAL A 469 6.23 6.93 -7.90
CA VAL A 469 4.77 6.79 -7.79
C VAL A 469 4.15 8.07 -7.23
N GLY A 470 3.09 8.54 -7.86
CA GLY A 470 2.35 9.72 -7.43
C GLY A 470 1.54 9.50 -6.17
N SER A 471 1.32 10.57 -5.37
CA SER A 471 0.61 10.46 -4.09
C SER A 471 -0.81 9.90 -4.22
N ARG A 472 -1.53 10.22 -5.30
CA ARG A 472 -2.90 9.73 -5.52
C ARG A 472 -2.98 8.40 -6.25
N ASP A 473 -1.88 7.93 -6.84
CA ASP A 473 -1.88 6.74 -7.66
C ASP A 473 -1.98 5.47 -6.82
N SER A 474 -2.49 4.41 -7.42
CA SER A 474 -2.35 3.07 -6.87
C SER A 474 -0.90 2.60 -7.01
N ILE A 475 -0.38 1.94 -5.98
CA ILE A 475 0.95 1.31 -6.06
C ILE A 475 0.93 0.00 -6.85
N ALA A 476 -0.24 -0.50 -7.27
CA ALA A 476 -0.35 -1.79 -7.95
C ALA A 476 0.44 -1.82 -9.25
N SER A 477 0.27 -0.82 -10.12
CA SER A 477 0.94 -0.78 -11.44
C SER A 477 2.46 -0.81 -11.33
N ALA A 478 3.03 -0.08 -10.37
CA ALA A 478 4.48 -0.07 -10.15
C ALA A 478 5.02 -1.38 -9.58
N ASN A 479 4.15 -2.15 -8.88
CA ASN A 479 4.52 -3.41 -8.24
C ASN A 479 4.20 -4.66 -9.09
N ILE A 480 3.60 -4.51 -10.26
CA ILE A 480 3.39 -5.59 -11.23
C ILE A 480 4.67 -5.94 -11.95
#